data_7065cf9eeb3774e1c3154191c9983277
#
_entry.id   7065cf9eeb3774e1c3154191c9983277
#
_cell.length_a   1.000
_cell.length_b   1.000
_cell.length_c   1.000
_cell.angle_alpha   90.00
_cell.angle_beta   90.00
_cell.angle_gamma   90.00
#
_symmetry.space_group_name_H-M   'P 1'
#
loop_
_entity.id
_entity.type
_entity.pdbx_description
1 polymer ?
#
loop_
_entity_poly.entity_id
_entity_poly.type
_entity_poly.pdbx_seq_one_letter_code
_entity_poly.pdbx_strand_id
1 'polypeptide(L)'
;MRNIHSSRYVLEDDMDVSTPTPPMIESIPTSPMVESTPTSHLLALPAEIIQHILSFLPLHDLLTVSLVNHALKDHSREDTLWQPFVQEQVPGYNVPKPKNLSWREVFQQHHPYWFLAKNRIWFADTAHTGKLIIARYDHRLNAIEAYALVAERAHPVMQIWEWNPEAIIHTFQPKVQLDLVSPVIRLNSTSYERVYGNRLQHEVHLDVHQEVLNATADIRSRLLLARPWPKDITTRATPVWPPHILPSAQRTRNDTSPSGFRHTAAKPARLHELSTSAFRIRRWMEFASRQGLSMRVGEDITTFATLPESSYTPTPQKPWQGIWVGDYAGHGCEFLLVTQPESPGALPERAEWAMRSREREGSVSSAGSWSTAPVEAGSSSSEDGDEEDMFETADDLEDSVATLQGADIQSRFDVFDAEEVTTDDEDTVYRGRIEAIKLTGDPNIPRGEYTFIAPDIGPNGLIRVATEEMFKGARIVKSVGHIAAQGFRDGECLEIRAEQCGLMRADTYMTSQLILVSHDRLAQYWETFGHVSFYQRVNLDEFVKV
;
A
#
# COMPACT_ATOMS: atom_id res chain seq x y z
N MET A 1 56.80 -6.83 -20.39
CA MET A 1 57.25 -7.33 -21.71
C MET A 1 56.07 -7.91 -22.45
N ARG A 2 55.57 -7.23 -23.39
CA ARG A 2 55.11 -7.46 -24.76
C ARG A 2 54.09 -6.40 -25.16
N ASN A 3 54.64 -5.47 -25.99
CA ASN A 3 53.87 -4.51 -26.79
C ASN A 3 53.13 -5.25 -27.90
N ILE A 4 51.87 -4.81 -28.18
CA ILE A 4 51.25 -5.08 -29.47
C ILE A 4 50.80 -3.74 -30.06
N HIS A 5 51.39 -3.48 -31.23
CA HIS A 5 51.23 -2.30 -32.06
C HIS A 5 49.82 -2.12 -32.63
N SER A 6 49.37 -0.88 -32.62
CA SER A 6 48.30 -0.36 -33.48
C SER A 6 48.83 -0.08 -34.88
N SER A 7 48.23 -0.65 -35.89
CA SER A 7 48.54 -0.40 -37.29
C SER A 7 47.46 0.53 -37.88
N ARG A 8 47.88 1.76 -38.20
CA ARG A 8 47.17 2.68 -39.08
C ARG A 8 47.42 2.28 -40.52
N TYR A 9 46.39 2.09 -41.30
CA TYR A 9 46.49 2.12 -42.76
C TYR A 9 46.00 3.47 -43.27
N VAL A 10 46.92 4.20 -43.88
CA VAL A 10 46.71 5.32 -44.78
C VAL A 10 46.72 4.73 -46.18
N LEU A 11 45.71 4.95 -46.97
CA LEU A 11 45.70 4.74 -48.42
C LEU A 11 45.47 6.10 -49.08
N GLU A 12 46.56 6.68 -49.57
CA GLU A 12 46.54 7.65 -50.63
C GLU A 12 46.49 6.87 -51.94
N ASP A 13 45.60 7.21 -52.85
CA ASP A 13 45.73 6.95 -54.28
C ASP A 13 45.08 8.07 -55.06
N ASP A 14 45.97 8.88 -55.62
CA ASP A 14 45.73 9.81 -56.71
C ASP A 14 45.39 9.05 -57.98
N MET A 15 44.23 9.33 -58.58
CA MET A 15 44.03 9.10 -60.01
C MET A 15 43.19 10.24 -60.61
N ASP A 16 43.91 11.08 -61.28
CA ASP A 16 43.47 12.08 -62.21
C ASP A 16 42.79 11.42 -63.46
N VAL A 17 41.48 11.52 -63.60
CA VAL A 17 40.77 11.18 -64.83
C VAL A 17 39.94 12.36 -65.27
N SER A 18 40.48 13.07 -66.23
CA SER A 18 39.85 14.09 -67.05
C SER A 18 38.65 13.49 -67.85
N THR A 19 37.42 13.88 -67.50
CA THR A 19 36.24 13.60 -68.30
C THR A 19 35.87 14.80 -69.18
N PRO A 20 35.47 14.57 -70.41
CA PRO A 20 35.15 15.64 -71.34
C PRO A 20 33.78 16.28 -71.04
N THR A 21 33.72 17.59 -71.19
CA THR A 21 32.54 18.44 -71.04
C THR A 21 31.48 18.11 -72.11
N PRO A 22 30.21 17.82 -71.75
CA PRO A 22 29.14 17.72 -72.73
C PRO A 22 28.64 19.09 -73.16
N PRO A 23 28.08 19.24 -74.38
CA PRO A 23 27.68 20.49 -74.97
C PRO A 23 26.49 21.13 -74.24
N MET A 24 26.52 22.44 -74.14
CA MET A 24 25.44 23.29 -73.65
C MET A 24 24.14 23.04 -74.44
N ILE A 25 23.14 22.58 -73.77
CA ILE A 25 21.74 22.57 -74.24
C ILE A 25 21.08 23.86 -73.74
N GLU A 26 20.59 24.66 -74.68
CA GLU A 26 19.85 25.90 -74.41
C GLU A 26 18.67 25.60 -73.48
N SER A 27 18.59 26.33 -72.37
CA SER A 27 17.52 26.27 -71.40
C SER A 27 16.24 26.87 -71.97
N ILE A 28 15.25 26.02 -72.19
CA ILE A 28 13.84 26.41 -72.40
C ILE A 28 13.34 27.01 -71.05
N PRO A 29 12.72 28.18 -71.02
CA PRO A 29 12.13 28.71 -69.81
C PRO A 29 10.91 27.88 -69.41
N THR A 30 11.09 26.95 -68.48
CA THR A 30 9.98 26.29 -67.80
C THR A 30 9.41 27.27 -66.80
N SER A 31 8.24 27.79 -67.07
CA SER A 31 7.39 28.48 -66.09
C SER A 31 7.29 27.61 -64.84
N PRO A 32 7.45 28.15 -63.63
CA PRO A 32 7.25 27.38 -62.41
C PRO A 32 5.75 27.03 -62.34
N MET A 33 5.41 25.80 -62.64
CA MET A 33 4.15 25.23 -62.15
C MET A 33 4.27 25.26 -60.63
N VAL A 34 3.62 26.19 -59.99
CA VAL A 34 3.33 26.14 -58.57
C VAL A 34 2.37 24.98 -58.42
N GLU A 35 2.92 23.80 -58.09
CA GLU A 35 2.14 22.72 -57.55
C GLU A 35 1.53 23.25 -56.25
N SER A 36 0.27 23.65 -56.32
CA SER A 36 -0.55 23.90 -55.16
C SER A 36 -0.71 22.56 -54.45
N THR A 37 0.16 22.28 -53.51
CA THR A 37 -0.04 21.19 -52.56
C THR A 37 -1.42 21.40 -51.94
N PRO A 38 -2.32 20.39 -52.00
CA PRO A 38 -3.64 20.54 -51.40
C PRO A 38 -3.47 20.87 -49.91
N THR A 39 -3.72 22.13 -49.57
CA THR A 39 -3.69 22.58 -48.16
C THR A 39 -4.84 21.89 -47.45
N SER A 40 -4.52 21.04 -46.48
CA SER A 40 -5.52 20.40 -45.65
C SER A 40 -6.38 21.47 -44.96
N HIS A 41 -7.69 21.42 -45.10
CA HIS A 41 -8.60 22.35 -44.45
C HIS A 41 -8.42 22.39 -42.93
N LEU A 42 -8.05 21.26 -42.33
CA LEU A 42 -7.73 21.18 -40.91
C LEU A 42 -6.54 22.07 -40.55
N LEU A 43 -5.46 22.06 -41.34
CA LEU A 43 -4.27 22.85 -41.10
C LEU A 43 -4.42 24.34 -41.45
N ALA A 44 -5.49 24.70 -42.11
CA ALA A 44 -5.88 26.11 -42.38
C ALA A 44 -6.61 26.74 -41.17
N LEU A 45 -7.00 25.97 -40.17
CA LEU A 45 -7.61 26.48 -38.95
C LEU A 45 -6.57 27.19 -38.08
N PRO A 46 -7.00 28.19 -37.27
CA PRO A 46 -6.17 28.78 -36.24
C PRO A 46 -5.59 27.72 -35.28
N ALA A 47 -4.37 27.97 -34.80
CA ALA A 47 -3.64 27.03 -33.91
C ALA A 47 -4.45 26.63 -32.67
N GLU A 48 -5.17 27.59 -32.09
CA GLU A 48 -6.02 27.39 -30.91
C GLU A 48 -7.15 26.38 -31.18
N ILE A 49 -7.74 26.41 -32.37
CA ILE A 49 -8.80 25.48 -32.74
C ILE A 49 -8.23 24.08 -32.96
N ILE A 50 -7.06 23.96 -33.58
CA ILE A 50 -6.36 22.68 -33.76
C ILE A 50 -6.01 22.10 -32.39
N GLN A 51 -5.43 22.89 -31.49
CA GLN A 51 -5.10 22.46 -30.13
C GLN A 51 -6.34 22.03 -29.33
N HIS A 52 -7.43 22.80 -29.48
CA HIS A 52 -8.70 22.43 -28.85
C HIS A 52 -9.25 21.10 -29.37
N ILE A 53 -9.18 20.84 -30.67
CA ILE A 53 -9.56 19.54 -31.25
C ILE A 53 -8.65 18.43 -30.68
N LEU A 54 -7.33 18.67 -30.63
CA LEU A 54 -6.38 17.69 -30.11
C LEU A 54 -6.54 17.40 -28.61
N SER A 55 -7.08 18.34 -27.83
CA SER A 55 -7.32 18.16 -26.39
C SER A 55 -8.39 17.10 -26.07
N PHE A 56 -9.23 16.73 -27.03
CA PHE A 56 -10.21 15.64 -26.87
C PHE A 56 -9.65 14.25 -27.17
N LEU A 57 -8.40 14.17 -27.65
CA LEU A 57 -7.80 12.89 -28.03
C LEU A 57 -7.17 12.20 -26.79
N PRO A 58 -7.36 10.89 -26.66
CA PRO A 58 -6.60 10.11 -25.71
C PRO A 58 -5.11 10.11 -26.09
N LEU A 59 -4.23 9.84 -25.13
CA LEU A 59 -2.78 9.90 -25.30
C LEU A 59 -2.28 9.11 -26.53
N HIS A 60 -2.80 7.90 -26.76
CA HIS A 60 -2.41 7.06 -27.90
C HIS A 60 -2.70 7.74 -29.24
N ASP A 61 -3.88 8.35 -29.36
CA ASP A 61 -4.30 8.99 -30.59
C ASP A 61 -3.55 10.32 -30.82
N LEU A 62 -3.29 11.08 -29.73
CA LEU A 62 -2.43 12.26 -29.80
C LEU A 62 -1.02 11.92 -30.29
N LEU A 63 -0.45 10.82 -29.82
CA LEU A 63 0.85 10.32 -30.29
C LEU A 63 0.78 9.89 -31.76
N THR A 64 -0.28 9.25 -32.19
CA THR A 64 -0.49 8.83 -33.58
C THR A 64 -0.61 10.04 -34.51
N VAL A 65 -1.38 11.05 -34.11
CA VAL A 65 -1.49 12.33 -34.85
C VAL A 65 -0.13 13.01 -35.02
N SER A 66 0.74 12.91 -34.01
CA SER A 66 2.10 13.46 -34.09
C SER A 66 2.99 12.85 -35.19
N LEU A 67 2.58 11.70 -35.73
CA LEU A 67 3.31 10.99 -36.80
C LEU A 67 2.78 11.33 -38.21
N VAL A 68 1.67 12.06 -38.34
CA VAL A 68 1.02 12.33 -39.61
C VAL A 68 1.79 13.37 -40.43
N ASN A 69 2.14 14.52 -39.85
CA ASN A 69 2.92 15.56 -40.50
C ASN A 69 3.62 16.47 -39.45
N HIS A 70 4.50 17.36 -39.94
CA HIS A 70 5.25 18.26 -39.08
C HIS A 70 4.40 19.26 -38.30
N ALA A 71 3.37 19.86 -38.95
CA ALA A 71 2.51 20.82 -38.29
C ALA A 71 1.69 20.19 -37.15
N LEU A 72 1.07 19.05 -37.39
CA LEU A 72 0.36 18.31 -36.33
C LEU A 72 1.30 17.81 -35.24
N LYS A 73 2.51 17.45 -35.59
CA LYS A 73 3.56 17.10 -34.60
C LYS A 73 3.89 18.27 -33.68
N ASP A 74 4.00 19.49 -34.23
CA ASP A 74 4.29 20.68 -33.44
C ASP A 74 3.08 21.03 -32.55
N HIS A 75 1.85 21.03 -33.08
CA HIS A 75 0.65 21.22 -32.28
C HIS A 75 0.49 20.16 -31.18
N SER A 76 0.81 18.89 -31.46
CA SER A 76 0.71 17.81 -30.47
C SER A 76 1.72 17.91 -29.32
N ARG A 77 2.73 18.77 -29.45
CA ARG A 77 3.75 19.01 -28.41
C ARG A 77 3.40 20.15 -27.46
N GLU A 78 2.33 20.89 -27.78
CA GLU A 78 1.89 22.01 -26.97
C GLU A 78 1.67 21.60 -25.51
N ASP A 79 2.18 22.40 -24.64
CA ASP A 79 2.27 22.11 -23.21
C ASP A 79 0.90 21.96 -22.56
N THR A 80 -0.07 22.72 -23.03
CA THR A 80 -1.48 22.69 -22.57
C THR A 80 -2.16 21.34 -22.80
N LEU A 81 -1.75 20.61 -23.84
CA LEU A 81 -2.29 19.27 -24.15
C LEU A 81 -1.75 18.20 -23.20
N TRP A 82 -0.55 18.38 -22.64
CA TRP A 82 0.12 17.39 -21.79
C TRP A 82 -0.15 17.59 -20.30
N GLN A 83 -0.54 18.78 -19.87
CA GLN A 83 -0.88 19.05 -18.48
C GLN A 83 -1.96 18.10 -17.94
N PRO A 84 -3.10 17.87 -18.64
CA PRO A 84 -4.13 16.96 -18.17
C PRO A 84 -3.63 15.52 -17.99
N PHE A 85 -2.76 15.04 -18.88
CA PHE A 85 -2.19 13.70 -18.78
C PHE A 85 -1.29 13.53 -17.54
N VAL A 86 -0.50 14.55 -17.19
CA VAL A 86 0.29 14.53 -15.94
C VAL A 86 -0.64 14.64 -14.75
N GLN A 87 -1.64 15.54 -14.81
CA GLN A 87 -2.58 15.75 -13.73
C GLN A 87 -3.38 14.48 -13.40
N GLU A 88 -3.76 13.70 -14.43
CA GLU A 88 -4.44 12.41 -14.24
C GLU A 88 -3.59 11.38 -13.48
N GLN A 89 -2.26 11.48 -13.58
CA GLN A 89 -1.35 10.57 -12.87
C GLN A 89 -1.11 10.95 -11.41
N VAL A 90 -1.53 12.15 -11.00
CA VAL A 90 -1.30 12.66 -9.65
C VAL A 90 -2.63 13.12 -9.04
N PRO A 91 -3.47 12.19 -8.57
CA PRO A 91 -4.74 12.54 -7.95
C PRO A 91 -4.54 13.26 -6.61
N GLY A 92 -5.51 14.08 -6.22
CA GLY A 92 -5.56 14.71 -4.90
C GLY A 92 -5.13 16.17 -4.84
N TYR A 93 -4.36 16.69 -5.82
CA TYR A 93 -4.04 18.11 -5.88
C TYR A 93 -3.61 18.56 -7.29
N ASN A 94 -3.70 19.87 -7.55
CA ASN A 94 -3.21 20.43 -8.80
C ASN A 94 -1.67 20.51 -8.76
N VAL A 95 -1.03 19.81 -9.68
CA VAL A 95 0.43 19.74 -9.78
C VAL A 95 0.96 21.05 -10.36
N PRO A 96 1.80 21.79 -9.63
CA PRO A 96 2.52 22.93 -10.21
C PRO A 96 3.52 22.46 -11.27
N LYS A 97 3.69 23.26 -12.32
CA LYS A 97 4.63 22.93 -13.38
C LYS A 97 6.07 22.92 -12.85
N PRO A 98 6.83 21.84 -13.07
CA PRO A 98 8.26 21.82 -12.74
C PRO A 98 9.04 22.91 -13.49
N LYS A 99 10.05 23.47 -12.84
CA LYS A 99 10.89 24.48 -13.47
C LYS A 99 11.69 23.88 -14.63
N ASN A 100 11.77 24.63 -15.73
CA ASN A 100 12.59 24.31 -16.90
C ASN A 100 12.21 23.02 -17.67
N LEU A 101 11.00 22.48 -17.46
CA LEU A 101 10.51 21.32 -18.17
C LEU A 101 9.13 21.60 -18.79
N SER A 102 8.87 21.05 -19.96
CA SER A 102 7.51 20.96 -20.52
C SER A 102 6.74 19.83 -19.84
N TRP A 103 5.40 19.93 -19.83
CA TRP A 103 4.56 18.84 -19.32
C TRP A 103 4.76 17.53 -20.08
N ARG A 104 5.06 17.61 -21.37
CA ARG A 104 5.41 16.46 -22.18
C ARG A 104 6.68 15.78 -21.70
N GLU A 105 7.74 16.54 -21.44
CA GLU A 105 9.00 15.98 -20.89
C GLU A 105 8.80 15.34 -19.54
N VAL A 106 8.05 15.99 -18.66
CA VAL A 106 7.67 15.42 -17.35
C VAL A 106 6.96 14.09 -17.50
N PHE A 107 5.93 14.03 -18.39
CA PHE A 107 5.19 12.79 -18.62
C PHE A 107 6.10 11.67 -19.13
N GLN A 108 6.89 11.97 -20.17
CA GLN A 108 7.77 11.00 -20.82
C GLN A 108 8.89 10.49 -19.91
N GLN A 109 9.42 11.36 -19.07
CA GLN A 109 10.52 11.01 -18.16
C GLN A 109 10.10 9.90 -17.21
N HIS A 110 8.93 9.99 -16.61
CA HIS A 110 8.44 9.05 -15.61
C HIS A 110 7.65 7.87 -16.19
N HIS A 111 7.31 7.90 -17.49
CA HIS A 111 6.66 6.77 -18.12
C HIS A 111 7.59 5.54 -18.19
N PRO A 112 7.16 4.30 -17.81
CA PRO A 112 5.80 3.87 -17.45
C PRO A 112 5.50 3.84 -15.93
N TYR A 113 6.25 4.54 -15.09
CA TYR A 113 6.20 4.43 -13.62
C TYR A 113 5.13 5.29 -12.94
N TRP A 114 4.35 6.06 -13.70
CA TRP A 114 3.30 6.91 -13.17
C TRP A 114 2.26 6.20 -12.31
N PHE A 115 2.01 4.91 -12.58
CA PHE A 115 1.06 4.11 -11.79
C PHE A 115 1.41 4.09 -10.30
N LEU A 116 2.67 4.32 -9.93
CA LEU A 116 3.10 4.41 -8.53
C LEU A 116 2.42 5.59 -7.82
N ALA A 117 2.51 6.79 -8.39
CA ALA A 117 1.89 7.99 -7.84
C ALA A 117 0.36 7.98 -8.04
N LYS A 118 -0.14 7.43 -9.16
CA LYS A 118 -1.57 7.33 -9.46
C LYS A 118 -2.34 6.52 -8.41
N ASN A 119 -1.79 5.38 -7.99
CA ASN A 119 -2.43 4.51 -7.01
C ASN A 119 -2.19 4.95 -5.56
N ARG A 120 -1.23 5.81 -5.31
CA ARG A 120 -0.90 6.42 -4.01
C ARG A 120 -0.47 5.42 -2.93
N ILE A 121 -1.30 4.45 -2.58
CA ILE A 121 -1.10 3.52 -1.46
C ILE A 121 -0.60 2.15 -1.94
N TRP A 122 0.42 1.65 -1.25
CA TRP A 122 1.03 0.35 -1.54
C TRP A 122 1.37 -0.38 -0.25
N PHE A 123 1.17 -1.68 -0.22
CA PHE A 123 1.45 -2.50 0.95
C PHE A 123 2.27 -3.73 0.58
N ALA A 124 3.13 -4.16 1.49
CA ALA A 124 3.99 -5.32 1.33
C ALA A 124 4.28 -5.99 2.66
N ASP A 125 4.58 -7.28 2.63
CA ASP A 125 5.08 -8.01 3.78
C ASP A 125 6.62 -7.86 3.84
N THR A 126 7.10 -7.08 4.81
CA THR A 126 8.52 -6.78 4.96
C THR A 126 8.91 -7.00 6.41
N ALA A 127 9.99 -7.76 6.64
CA ALA A 127 10.61 -7.93 7.96
C ALA A 127 9.61 -8.27 9.08
N HIS A 128 8.71 -9.21 8.83
CA HIS A 128 7.72 -9.71 9.79
C HIS A 128 6.61 -8.73 10.23
N THR A 129 6.69 -7.45 9.88
CA THR A 129 5.72 -6.44 10.30
C THR A 129 4.84 -5.91 9.16
N GLY A 130 5.18 -6.22 7.91
CA GLY A 130 4.55 -5.57 6.77
C GLY A 130 5.05 -4.14 6.58
N LYS A 131 4.67 -3.54 5.47
CA LYS A 131 4.98 -2.15 5.16
C LYS A 131 3.85 -1.52 4.37
N LEU A 132 3.40 -0.37 4.83
CA LEU A 132 2.49 0.49 4.09
C LEU A 132 3.26 1.71 3.62
N ILE A 133 3.20 2.03 2.32
CA ILE A 133 3.88 3.19 1.76
C ILE A 133 2.90 4.07 0.99
N ILE A 134 3.17 5.37 1.02
CA ILE A 134 2.46 6.38 0.22
C ILE A 134 3.39 6.87 -0.87
N ALA A 135 2.97 6.72 -2.12
CA ALA A 135 3.67 7.22 -3.28
C ALA A 135 3.06 8.55 -3.75
N ARG A 136 3.93 9.48 -4.14
CA ARG A 136 3.55 10.81 -4.60
C ARG A 136 4.52 11.32 -5.66
N TYR A 137 4.14 12.36 -6.37
CA TYR A 137 5.01 13.06 -7.29
C TYR A 137 5.46 14.39 -6.68
N ASP A 138 6.77 14.57 -6.48
CA ASP A 138 7.35 15.85 -6.08
C ASP A 138 7.73 16.66 -7.32
N HIS A 139 6.94 17.68 -7.62
CA HIS A 139 7.16 18.59 -8.74
C HIS A 139 8.42 19.46 -8.59
N ARG A 140 8.91 19.68 -7.35
CA ARG A 140 10.10 20.48 -7.07
C ARG A 140 11.37 19.74 -7.45
N LEU A 141 11.40 18.43 -7.17
CA LEU A 141 12.50 17.54 -7.48
C LEU A 141 12.30 16.81 -8.82
N ASN A 142 11.13 16.97 -9.44
CA ASN A 142 10.70 16.18 -10.59
C ASN A 142 10.98 14.69 -10.35
N ALA A 143 10.42 14.14 -9.29
CA ALA A 143 10.66 12.77 -8.85
C ALA A 143 9.36 12.09 -8.39
N ILE A 144 9.23 10.80 -8.68
CA ILE A 144 8.25 9.94 -8.03
C ILE A 144 8.90 9.38 -6.76
N GLU A 145 8.31 9.69 -5.62
CA GLU A 145 8.79 9.27 -4.31
C GLU A 145 7.75 8.42 -3.60
N ALA A 146 8.20 7.48 -2.78
CA ALA A 146 7.34 6.79 -1.84
C ALA A 146 8.01 6.64 -0.48
N TYR A 147 7.25 6.90 0.57
CA TYR A 147 7.70 6.86 1.96
C TYR A 147 6.85 5.88 2.77
N ALA A 148 7.46 5.26 3.77
CA ALA A 148 6.70 4.46 4.72
C ALA A 148 5.73 5.35 5.49
N LEU A 149 4.48 4.89 5.60
CA LEU A 149 3.52 5.45 6.55
C LEU A 149 3.79 4.80 7.90
N VAL A 150 4.07 5.59 8.90
CA VAL A 150 4.36 5.16 10.26
C VAL A 150 3.41 5.84 11.23
N ALA A 151 3.12 5.15 12.32
CA ALA A 151 2.30 5.69 13.38
C ALA A 151 3.03 5.54 14.72
N GLU A 152 3.11 6.63 15.45
CA GLU A 152 3.67 6.68 16.79
C GLU A 152 2.52 6.86 17.78
N ARG A 153 2.53 6.09 18.84
CA ARG A 153 1.59 6.22 19.95
C ARG A 153 2.13 7.25 20.94
N ALA A 154 1.30 8.21 21.35
CA ALA A 154 1.59 9.03 22.51
C ALA A 154 1.63 8.15 23.77
N HIS A 155 2.24 8.65 24.84
CA HIS A 155 2.25 7.94 26.12
C HIS A 155 0.80 7.60 26.54
N PRO A 156 0.47 6.31 26.68
CA PRO A 156 -0.87 5.89 27.04
C PRO A 156 -1.18 6.31 28.49
N VAL A 157 -2.38 6.80 28.71
CA VAL A 157 -2.92 7.06 30.06
C VAL A 157 -4.07 6.10 30.26
N MET A 158 -4.06 5.38 31.37
CA MET A 158 -5.16 4.50 31.73
C MET A 158 -6.42 5.29 32.02
N GLN A 159 -7.55 4.78 31.56
CA GLN A 159 -8.87 5.34 31.78
C GLN A 159 -9.79 4.26 32.34
N ILE A 160 -10.75 4.67 33.16
CA ILE A 160 -11.76 3.78 33.73
C ILE A 160 -13.02 3.91 32.84
N TRP A 161 -13.53 2.76 32.40
CA TRP A 161 -14.79 2.69 31.71
C TRP A 161 -15.93 2.47 32.72
N GLU A 162 -16.77 3.44 32.89
CA GLU A 162 -17.85 3.42 33.89
C GLU A 162 -18.79 2.21 33.72
N TRP A 163 -19.01 1.77 32.49
CA TRP A 163 -19.85 0.62 32.19
C TRP A 163 -19.20 -0.72 32.56
N ASN A 164 -17.88 -0.83 32.43
CA ASN A 164 -17.10 -1.99 32.83
C ASN A 164 -15.76 -1.54 33.43
N PRO A 165 -15.70 -1.32 34.76
CA PRO A 165 -14.49 -0.84 35.42
C PRO A 165 -13.29 -1.80 35.36
N GLU A 166 -13.53 -3.09 35.07
CA GLU A 166 -12.46 -4.09 34.92
C GLU A 166 -11.82 -4.06 33.53
N ALA A 167 -12.43 -3.35 32.57
CA ALA A 167 -11.88 -3.24 31.24
C ALA A 167 -10.66 -2.31 31.21
N ILE A 168 -9.57 -2.80 30.65
CA ILE A 168 -8.35 -2.01 30.45
C ILE A 168 -8.54 -1.10 29.24
N ILE A 169 -8.50 0.22 29.50
CA ILE A 169 -8.61 1.25 28.45
C ILE A 169 -7.38 2.16 28.55
N HIS A 170 -6.76 2.41 27.42
CA HIS A 170 -5.69 3.39 27.29
C HIS A 170 -6.09 4.48 26.29
N THR A 171 -5.67 5.72 26.55
CA THR A 171 -5.82 6.79 25.58
C THR A 171 -5.11 6.45 24.28
N PHE A 172 -5.75 6.69 23.14
CA PHE A 172 -5.17 6.48 21.83
C PHE A 172 -5.20 7.78 21.00
N GLN A 173 -4.05 8.36 20.81
CA GLN A 173 -3.84 9.54 19.97
C GLN A 173 -2.65 9.26 19.05
N PRO A 174 -2.84 8.56 17.94
CA PRO A 174 -1.74 8.20 17.06
C PRO A 174 -1.27 9.42 16.29
N LYS A 175 0.04 9.62 16.23
CA LYS A 175 0.67 10.54 15.30
C LYS A 175 1.04 9.76 14.05
N VAL A 176 0.23 9.88 13.01
CA VAL A 176 0.50 9.28 11.71
C VAL A 176 1.34 10.23 10.87
N GLN A 177 2.42 9.74 10.30
CA GLN A 177 3.35 10.55 9.50
C GLN A 177 4.08 9.71 8.46
N LEU A 178 4.66 10.38 7.46
CA LEU A 178 5.60 9.75 6.53
C LEU A 178 7.01 9.72 7.15
N ASP A 179 7.70 8.60 7.01
CA ASP A 179 9.14 8.53 7.28
C ASP A 179 9.91 9.21 6.14
N LEU A 180 10.07 10.53 6.24
CA LEU A 180 10.73 11.34 5.22
C LEU A 180 12.26 11.17 5.20
N VAL A 181 12.84 10.55 6.22
CA VAL A 181 14.29 10.35 6.32
C VAL A 181 14.74 9.30 5.30
N SER A 182 13.97 8.22 5.16
CA SER A 182 14.33 7.08 4.31
C SER A 182 13.26 6.81 3.26
N PRO A 183 13.33 7.41 2.06
CA PRO A 183 12.41 7.06 0.99
C PRO A 183 12.55 5.57 0.62
N VAL A 184 11.42 4.91 0.44
CA VAL A 184 11.38 3.51 -0.06
C VAL A 184 11.59 3.49 -1.57
N ILE A 185 11.06 4.50 -2.25
CA ILE A 185 11.21 4.73 -3.69
C ILE A 185 11.61 6.20 -3.90
N ARG A 186 12.59 6.42 -4.76
CA ARG A 186 12.87 7.71 -5.37
C ARG A 186 13.31 7.46 -6.80
N LEU A 187 12.50 7.93 -7.75
CA LEU A 187 12.73 7.83 -9.18
C LEU A 187 12.81 9.25 -9.76
N ASN A 188 13.98 9.64 -10.20
CA ASN A 188 14.28 10.91 -10.81
C ASN A 188 15.00 10.71 -12.17
N SER A 189 15.49 11.75 -12.80
CA SER A 189 16.22 11.67 -14.07
C SER A 189 17.41 10.72 -14.00
N THR A 190 18.20 10.77 -12.93
CA THR A 190 19.40 9.94 -12.75
C THR A 190 19.08 8.45 -12.60
N SER A 191 17.91 8.13 -12.05
CA SER A 191 17.42 6.75 -11.96
C SER A 191 17.23 6.12 -13.34
N TYR A 192 16.89 6.92 -14.34
CA TYR A 192 16.57 6.46 -15.71
C TYR A 192 17.76 6.51 -16.67
N GLU A 193 18.82 7.28 -16.38
CA GLU A 193 19.98 7.48 -17.26
C GLU A 193 20.71 6.18 -17.62
N ARG A 194 20.67 5.20 -16.72
CA ARG A 194 21.32 3.89 -16.88
C ARG A 194 20.43 2.86 -17.56
N VAL A 195 19.21 3.24 -17.96
CA VAL A 195 18.24 2.32 -18.59
C VAL A 195 18.24 2.55 -20.09
N TYR A 196 19.03 1.74 -20.80
CA TYR A 196 19.07 1.75 -22.26
C TYR A 196 18.07 0.75 -22.83
N GLY A 197 17.33 1.14 -23.86
CA GLY A 197 16.38 0.27 -24.55
C GLY A 197 15.01 0.17 -23.86
N ASN A 198 14.48 -1.05 -23.77
CA ASN A 198 13.13 -1.27 -23.24
C ASN A 198 13.06 -1.12 -21.72
N ARG A 199 12.53 -0.01 -21.23
CA ARG A 199 12.36 0.28 -19.79
C ARG A 199 11.55 -0.78 -19.03
N LEU A 200 10.71 -1.54 -19.71
CA LEU A 200 9.89 -2.58 -19.09
C LEU A 200 10.70 -3.79 -18.64
N GLN A 201 11.82 -4.06 -19.32
CA GLN A 201 12.69 -5.20 -19.06
C GLN A 201 13.83 -4.90 -18.08
N HIS A 202 14.14 -3.61 -17.87
CA HIS A 202 15.25 -3.20 -17.03
C HIS A 202 14.82 -2.92 -15.61
N GLU A 203 15.74 -3.15 -14.69
CA GLU A 203 15.61 -2.76 -13.30
C GLU A 203 16.11 -1.33 -13.14
N VAL A 204 15.31 -0.48 -12.50
CA VAL A 204 15.64 0.92 -12.29
C VAL A 204 16.28 1.09 -10.92
N HIS A 205 17.39 1.78 -10.87
CA HIS A 205 18.04 2.15 -9.62
C HIS A 205 17.13 3.08 -8.81
N LEU A 206 16.95 2.73 -7.55
CA LEU A 206 16.34 3.61 -6.58
C LEU A 206 17.47 4.42 -5.92
N ASP A 207 17.37 5.73 -6.01
CA ASP A 207 18.29 6.66 -5.34
C ASP A 207 17.85 6.79 -3.86
N VAL A 208 18.11 5.73 -3.11
CA VAL A 208 17.74 5.62 -1.69
C VAL A 208 19.02 5.48 -0.90
N HIS A 209 19.45 6.58 -0.28
CA HIS A 209 20.58 6.56 0.64
C HIS A 209 20.11 6.03 1.99
N GLN A 210 20.51 4.82 2.33
CA GLN A 210 20.52 4.37 3.72
C GLN A 210 21.95 4.47 4.23
N GLU A 211 22.18 5.34 5.19
CA GLU A 211 23.43 5.39 5.92
C GLU A 211 23.63 4.06 6.65
N VAL A 212 24.56 3.28 6.14
CA VAL A 212 25.01 2.10 6.87
C VAL A 212 26.04 2.55 7.91
N LEU A 213 25.86 2.11 9.13
CA LEU A 213 26.71 2.43 10.30
C LEU A 213 28.22 2.19 10.08
N ASN A 214 28.61 1.53 8.99
CA ASN A 214 30.00 1.28 8.63
C ASN A 214 30.26 1.63 7.15
N ALA A 215 31.17 2.52 6.90
CA ALA A 215 31.56 3.03 5.57
C ALA A 215 32.00 2.01 4.50
N THR A 216 31.85 0.71 4.76
CA THR A 216 32.29 -0.38 3.86
C THR A 216 31.16 -1.12 3.17
N ALA A 217 29.91 -0.86 3.55
CA ALA A 217 28.75 -1.55 2.99
C ALA A 217 27.73 -0.53 2.45
N ASP A 218 27.32 -0.71 1.20
CA ASP A 218 26.25 0.08 0.56
C ASP A 218 24.99 -0.78 0.44
N ILE A 219 23.83 -0.24 0.84
CA ILE A 219 22.56 -0.86 0.53
C ILE A 219 22.13 -0.41 -0.85
N ARG A 220 21.96 -1.39 -1.73
CA ARG A 220 21.50 -1.19 -3.11
C ARG A 220 20.05 -1.59 -3.24
N SER A 221 19.27 -0.77 -3.91
CA SER A 221 17.85 -1.04 -4.19
C SER A 221 17.54 -0.81 -5.67
N ARG A 222 16.71 -1.69 -6.23
CA ARG A 222 16.23 -1.58 -7.61
C ARG A 222 14.74 -1.87 -7.69
N LEU A 223 14.03 -1.09 -8.49
CA LEU A 223 12.63 -1.33 -8.80
C LEU A 223 12.52 -2.23 -10.04
N LEU A 224 11.64 -3.23 -9.94
CA LEU A 224 11.30 -4.17 -11.00
C LEU A 224 9.81 -4.02 -11.30
N LEU A 225 9.49 -3.86 -12.57
CA LEU A 225 8.12 -3.92 -13.04
C LEU A 225 7.63 -5.36 -13.02
N ALA A 226 6.37 -5.55 -12.70
CA ALA A 226 5.74 -6.85 -12.58
C ALA A 226 4.74 -7.09 -13.72
N ARG A 227 4.51 -8.36 -14.05
CA ARG A 227 3.34 -8.79 -14.83
C ARG A 227 2.13 -8.91 -13.90
N PRO A 228 0.90 -8.80 -14.41
CA PRO A 228 -0.30 -9.11 -13.65
C PRO A 228 -0.22 -10.51 -13.04
N TRP A 229 -0.84 -10.70 -11.88
CA TRP A 229 -0.96 -12.04 -11.31
C TRP A 229 -1.57 -13.01 -12.32
N PRO A 230 -1.03 -14.25 -12.44
CA PRO A 230 -1.65 -15.26 -13.27
C PRO A 230 -3.09 -15.52 -12.83
N LYS A 231 -4.01 -15.71 -13.79
CA LYS A 231 -5.40 -16.04 -13.48
C LYS A 231 -5.54 -17.32 -12.65
N ASP A 232 -4.63 -18.27 -12.87
CA ASP A 232 -4.61 -19.58 -12.21
C ASP A 232 -3.73 -19.58 -10.95
N ILE A 233 -3.79 -18.50 -10.16
CA ILE A 233 -3.00 -18.38 -8.93
C ILE A 233 -3.39 -19.45 -7.88
N THR A 234 -4.58 -20.02 -8.02
CA THR A 234 -5.07 -21.14 -7.20
C THR A 234 -4.25 -22.42 -7.36
N THR A 235 -3.43 -22.53 -8.39
CA THR A 235 -2.55 -23.69 -8.63
C THR A 235 -1.27 -23.67 -7.79
N ARG A 236 -0.93 -22.55 -7.15
CA ARG A 236 0.21 -22.50 -6.23
C ARG A 236 -0.15 -23.22 -4.93
N ALA A 237 0.71 -24.11 -4.47
CA ALA A 237 0.52 -24.86 -3.23
C ALA A 237 0.41 -23.95 -1.99
N THR A 238 1.05 -22.78 -2.02
CA THR A 238 0.98 -21.79 -0.95
C THR A 238 0.77 -20.39 -1.53
N PRO A 239 -0.27 -19.66 -1.09
CA PRO A 239 -0.50 -18.27 -1.45
C PRO A 239 0.67 -17.37 -1.01
N VAL A 240 0.95 -16.35 -1.78
CA VAL A 240 2.07 -15.42 -1.57
C VAL A 240 1.53 -14.06 -1.17
N TRP A 241 2.19 -13.42 -0.20
CA TRP A 241 1.92 -12.04 0.18
C TRP A 241 2.63 -11.05 -0.77
N PRO A 242 2.02 -9.92 -1.16
CA PRO A 242 0.63 -9.52 -0.89
C PRO A 242 -0.35 -10.38 -1.70
N PRO A 243 -1.52 -10.69 -1.15
CA PRO A 243 -2.55 -11.39 -1.91
C PRO A 243 -3.11 -10.47 -3.01
N HIS A 244 -3.61 -11.05 -4.09
CA HIS A 244 -4.19 -10.30 -5.20
C HIS A 244 -5.60 -9.76 -4.91
N ILE A 245 -6.27 -10.31 -3.90
CA ILE A 245 -7.59 -9.90 -3.41
C ILE A 245 -7.54 -9.85 -1.88
N LEU A 246 -8.13 -8.81 -1.29
CA LEU A 246 -8.37 -8.69 0.14
C LEU A 246 -9.88 -8.77 0.43
N PRO A 247 -10.29 -9.48 1.48
CA PRO A 247 -9.49 -10.33 2.33
C PRO A 247 -8.95 -11.55 1.58
N SER A 248 -7.83 -12.08 2.02
CA SER A 248 -7.26 -13.30 1.46
C SER A 248 -8.12 -14.52 1.85
N ALA A 249 -8.44 -15.37 0.88
CA ALA A 249 -9.17 -16.60 1.15
C ALA A 249 -8.34 -17.66 1.90
N GLN A 250 -7.03 -17.53 1.86
CA GLN A 250 -6.08 -18.42 2.48
C GLN A 250 -4.92 -17.63 3.06
N ARG A 251 -4.32 -18.17 4.09
CA ARG A 251 -3.11 -17.61 4.70
C ARG A 251 -1.99 -17.49 3.67
N THR A 252 -1.35 -16.34 3.63
CA THR A 252 -0.30 -16.03 2.64
C THR A 252 1.05 -15.90 3.33
N ARG A 253 2.12 -16.18 2.59
CA ARG A 253 3.50 -15.99 3.03
C ARG A 253 4.26 -15.06 2.10
N ASN A 254 5.32 -14.47 2.59
CA ASN A 254 6.22 -13.67 1.77
C ASN A 254 7.08 -14.58 0.86
N ASP A 255 7.10 -14.32 -0.44
CA ASP A 255 8.01 -14.98 -1.38
C ASP A 255 9.19 -14.05 -1.65
N THR A 256 10.24 -14.22 -0.86
CA THR A 256 11.50 -13.48 -0.99
C THR A 256 12.48 -14.15 -1.95
N SER A 257 12.11 -15.28 -2.57
CA SER A 257 13.00 -16.02 -3.47
C SER A 257 13.46 -15.17 -4.67
N PRO A 258 14.73 -14.78 -4.74
CA PRO A 258 15.21 -13.94 -5.84
C PRO A 258 15.24 -14.65 -7.18
N SER A 259 15.27 -15.97 -7.21
CA SER A 259 15.40 -16.77 -8.43
C SER A 259 14.18 -16.65 -9.35
N GLY A 260 12.97 -16.58 -8.80
CA GLY A 260 11.71 -16.53 -9.56
C GLY A 260 11.47 -15.25 -10.35
N PHE A 261 12.14 -14.14 -9.97
CA PHE A 261 11.86 -12.81 -10.53
C PHE A 261 13.00 -12.21 -11.36
N ARG A 262 14.14 -12.90 -11.47
CA ARG A 262 15.30 -12.42 -12.24
C ARG A 262 15.15 -12.59 -13.74
N HIS A 263 14.37 -13.58 -14.17
CA HIS A 263 14.22 -13.88 -15.59
C HIS A 263 13.42 -12.82 -16.34
N THR A 264 13.80 -12.56 -17.59
CA THR A 264 13.09 -11.65 -18.48
C THR A 264 11.62 -12.06 -18.68
N ALA A 265 11.31 -13.35 -18.60
CA ALA A 265 9.94 -13.88 -18.67
C ALA A 265 9.06 -13.42 -17.50
N ALA A 266 9.64 -13.09 -16.34
CA ALA A 266 8.90 -12.57 -15.19
C ALA A 266 8.59 -11.06 -15.29
N LYS A 267 9.20 -10.36 -16.27
CA LYS A 267 9.04 -8.93 -16.50
C LYS A 267 8.15 -8.68 -17.70
N PRO A 268 7.38 -7.56 -17.72
CA PRO A 268 6.56 -7.21 -18.88
C PRO A 268 7.45 -6.86 -20.07
N ALA A 269 7.17 -7.41 -21.26
CA ALA A 269 7.87 -7.07 -22.50
C ALA A 269 7.16 -5.90 -23.24
N ARG A 270 5.84 -5.78 -23.05
CA ARG A 270 4.99 -4.76 -23.67
C ARG A 270 4.15 -4.04 -22.62
N LEU A 271 3.67 -2.84 -22.92
CA LEU A 271 2.88 -2.03 -21.98
C LEU A 271 1.61 -2.74 -21.48
N HIS A 272 0.91 -3.47 -22.34
CA HIS A 272 -0.30 -4.20 -21.93
C HIS A 272 -0.03 -5.41 -21.03
N GLU A 273 1.24 -5.82 -20.90
CA GLU A 273 1.68 -6.85 -19.95
C GLU A 273 2.12 -6.25 -18.61
N LEU A 274 2.13 -4.92 -18.48
CA LEU A 274 2.52 -4.25 -17.25
C LEU A 274 1.39 -4.33 -16.22
N SER A 275 1.71 -4.81 -15.03
CA SER A 275 0.83 -4.64 -13.87
C SER A 275 0.91 -3.21 -13.36
N THR A 276 -0.24 -2.54 -13.30
CA THR A 276 -0.37 -1.26 -12.62
C THR A 276 -0.75 -1.42 -11.15
N SER A 277 -1.02 -2.65 -10.70
CA SER A 277 -1.44 -2.97 -9.33
C SER A 277 -0.36 -3.68 -8.50
N ALA A 278 0.81 -3.98 -9.08
CA ALA A 278 1.92 -4.58 -8.36
C ALA A 278 3.28 -4.19 -8.97
N PHE A 279 4.29 -4.11 -8.14
CA PHE A 279 5.70 -3.97 -8.52
C PHE A 279 6.58 -4.68 -7.49
N ARG A 280 7.90 -4.75 -7.73
CA ARG A 280 8.85 -5.36 -6.82
C ARG A 280 10.03 -4.46 -6.57
N ILE A 281 10.60 -4.57 -5.37
CA ILE A 281 11.88 -3.95 -5.01
C ILE A 281 12.86 -5.06 -4.65
N ARG A 282 14.00 -5.04 -5.31
CA ARG A 282 15.14 -5.91 -4.99
C ARG A 282 16.13 -5.12 -4.16
N ARG A 283 16.53 -5.68 -3.02
CA ARG A 283 17.53 -5.12 -2.10
C ARG A 283 18.67 -6.08 -1.87
N TRP A 284 19.87 -5.56 -1.67
CA TRP A 284 21.03 -6.29 -1.23
C TRP A 284 22.05 -5.36 -0.58
N MET A 285 22.90 -5.90 0.27
CA MET A 285 24.10 -5.21 0.73
C MET A 285 25.26 -5.48 -0.22
N GLU A 286 25.98 -4.45 -0.61
CA GLU A 286 27.17 -4.54 -1.45
C GLU A 286 28.39 -4.11 -0.64
N PHE A 287 29.29 -5.05 -0.40
CA PHE A 287 30.56 -4.78 0.26
C PHE A 287 31.63 -4.55 -0.78
N ALA A 288 32.26 -3.38 -0.78
CA ALA A 288 33.39 -3.06 -1.62
C ALA A 288 34.70 -3.41 -0.88
N SER A 289 35.45 -4.36 -1.41
CA SER A 289 36.79 -4.63 -0.90
C SER A 289 37.79 -3.62 -1.48
N ARG A 290 38.85 -3.30 -0.73
CA ARG A 290 39.97 -2.45 -1.21
C ARG A 290 40.67 -3.03 -2.45
N GLN A 291 40.43 -4.29 -2.79
CA GLN A 291 40.99 -4.97 -3.97
C GLN A 291 40.05 -4.92 -5.18
N GLY A 292 38.96 -4.15 -5.14
CA GLY A 292 38.03 -4.03 -6.27
C GLY A 292 37.05 -5.20 -6.40
N LEU A 293 37.02 -6.14 -5.45
CA LEU A 293 36.04 -7.20 -5.39
C LEU A 293 34.78 -6.68 -4.71
N SER A 294 33.64 -6.82 -5.36
CA SER A 294 32.32 -6.53 -4.80
C SER A 294 31.63 -7.83 -4.42
N MET A 295 31.17 -7.93 -3.18
CA MET A 295 30.41 -9.08 -2.68
C MET A 295 29.00 -8.63 -2.35
N ARG A 296 28.01 -9.39 -2.83
CA ARG A 296 26.59 -9.16 -2.54
C ARG A 296 26.11 -10.12 -1.46
N VAL A 297 25.45 -9.62 -0.46
CA VAL A 297 24.91 -10.39 0.66
C VAL A 297 23.48 -9.98 0.95
N GLY A 298 22.66 -10.93 1.39
CA GLY A 298 21.31 -10.66 1.87
C GLY A 298 20.37 -10.14 0.77
N GLU A 299 20.42 -10.75 -0.42
CA GLU A 299 19.52 -10.37 -1.50
C GLU A 299 18.07 -10.79 -1.20
N ASP A 300 17.17 -9.82 -1.22
CA ASP A 300 15.75 -9.97 -0.98
C ASP A 300 14.93 -9.29 -2.09
N ILE A 301 13.78 -9.87 -2.44
CA ILE A 301 12.80 -9.28 -3.37
C ILE A 301 11.46 -9.17 -2.69
N THR A 302 11.04 -7.94 -2.44
CA THR A 302 9.74 -7.63 -1.86
C THR A 302 8.75 -7.24 -2.94
N THR A 303 7.56 -7.85 -2.95
CA THR A 303 6.45 -7.48 -3.83
C THR A 303 5.52 -6.51 -3.10
N PHE A 304 5.19 -5.42 -3.78
CA PHE A 304 4.20 -4.43 -3.35
C PHE A 304 2.93 -4.58 -4.19
N ALA A 305 1.79 -4.46 -3.55
CA ALA A 305 0.47 -4.38 -4.20
C ALA A 305 -0.27 -3.13 -3.74
N THR A 306 -1.23 -2.68 -4.55
CA THR A 306 -2.11 -1.56 -4.23
C THR A 306 -3.52 -2.01 -3.94
N LEU A 307 -4.32 -1.10 -3.40
CA LEU A 307 -5.73 -1.27 -3.15
C LEU A 307 -6.53 -0.42 -4.15
N PRO A 308 -7.67 -0.91 -4.65
CA PRO A 308 -8.59 -0.07 -5.41
C PRO A 308 -9.05 1.13 -4.58
N GLU A 309 -9.03 2.32 -5.14
CA GLU A 309 -9.45 3.54 -4.42
C GLU A 309 -10.87 3.42 -3.86
N SER A 310 -11.78 2.77 -4.59
CA SER A 310 -13.15 2.50 -4.17
C SER A 310 -13.24 1.63 -2.90
N SER A 311 -12.19 0.91 -2.52
CA SER A 311 -12.20 0.06 -1.31
C SER A 311 -11.90 0.82 -0.03
N TYR A 312 -11.28 2.00 -0.12
CA TYR A 312 -10.88 2.80 1.05
C TYR A 312 -11.38 4.25 1.04
N THR A 313 -12.15 4.65 0.04
CA THR A 313 -12.76 5.99 -0.01
C THR A 313 -14.13 5.94 0.68
N PRO A 314 -14.35 6.71 1.75
CA PRO A 314 -15.64 6.75 2.42
C PRO A 314 -16.71 7.39 1.53
N THR A 315 -17.95 6.92 1.70
CA THR A 315 -19.13 7.49 1.05
C THR A 315 -20.22 7.74 2.11
N PRO A 316 -21.24 8.54 1.82
CA PRO A 316 -22.34 8.74 2.77
C PRO A 316 -23.01 7.43 3.23
N GLN A 317 -23.05 6.40 2.36
CA GLN A 317 -23.62 5.09 2.69
C GLN A 317 -22.61 4.14 3.35
N LYS A 318 -21.30 4.44 3.25
CA LYS A 318 -20.19 3.65 3.80
C LYS A 318 -19.21 4.56 4.54
N PRO A 319 -19.64 5.22 5.60
CA PRO A 319 -18.85 6.28 6.24
C PRO A 319 -17.61 5.75 6.97
N TRP A 320 -17.58 4.47 7.39
CA TRP A 320 -16.42 3.88 8.06
C TRP A 320 -15.40 3.26 7.11
N GLN A 321 -15.71 3.20 5.81
CA GLN A 321 -14.75 2.69 4.83
C GLN A 321 -13.49 3.56 4.78
N GLY A 322 -12.30 2.93 4.78
CA GLY A 322 -11.05 3.69 4.78
C GLY A 322 -9.83 2.90 5.21
N ILE A 323 -8.70 3.61 5.24
CA ILE A 323 -7.48 3.13 5.90
C ILE A 323 -7.51 3.64 7.34
N TRP A 324 -7.24 2.74 8.27
CA TRP A 324 -7.29 3.01 9.69
C TRP A 324 -5.98 2.62 10.36
N VAL A 325 -5.67 3.27 11.45
CA VAL A 325 -4.60 2.89 12.36
C VAL A 325 -5.23 2.42 13.66
N GLY A 326 -4.78 1.28 14.16
CA GLY A 326 -5.24 0.68 15.42
C GLY A 326 -4.11 0.53 16.41
N ASP A 327 -4.44 0.58 17.71
CA ASP A 327 -3.53 0.27 18.80
C ASP A 327 -3.71 -1.20 19.23
N TYR A 328 -2.65 -1.96 19.12
CA TYR A 328 -2.60 -3.36 19.50
C TYR A 328 -1.69 -3.60 20.72
N ALA A 329 -1.76 -2.70 21.68
CA ALA A 329 -1.01 -2.77 22.96
C ALA A 329 0.50 -3.01 22.76
N GLY A 330 1.05 -4.14 23.20
CA GLY A 330 2.47 -4.48 23.08
C GLY A 330 2.99 -4.57 21.65
N HIS A 331 2.12 -4.76 20.65
CA HIS A 331 2.52 -4.86 19.24
C HIS A 331 2.60 -3.51 18.53
N GLY A 332 2.17 -2.42 19.16
CA GLY A 332 2.24 -1.06 18.63
C GLY A 332 1.06 -0.70 17.73
N CYS A 333 1.28 0.34 16.91
CA CYS A 333 0.29 0.83 15.96
C CYS A 333 0.35 0.08 14.64
N GLU A 334 -0.80 -0.34 14.12
CA GLU A 334 -0.90 -1.10 12.89
C GLU A 334 -1.98 -0.54 11.97
N PHE A 335 -1.79 -0.74 10.67
CA PHE A 335 -2.72 -0.24 9.65
C PHE A 335 -3.69 -1.32 9.18
N LEU A 336 -4.93 -0.90 8.98
CA LEU A 336 -6.06 -1.72 8.59
C LEU A 336 -6.75 -1.14 7.36
N LEU A 337 -7.34 -2.00 6.57
CA LEU A 337 -8.39 -1.65 5.62
C LEU A 337 -9.74 -1.97 6.28
N VAL A 338 -10.56 -0.97 6.51
CA VAL A 338 -11.95 -1.15 6.95
C VAL A 338 -12.86 -0.98 5.74
N THR A 339 -13.71 -1.98 5.52
CA THR A 339 -14.65 -2.03 4.40
C THR A 339 -16.09 -2.22 4.86
N GLN A 340 -17.04 -1.71 4.06
CA GLN A 340 -18.47 -1.93 4.20
C GLN A 340 -18.99 -2.53 2.89
N PRO A 341 -18.91 -3.88 2.70
CA PRO A 341 -19.32 -4.52 1.46
C PRO A 341 -20.84 -4.44 1.27
N GLU A 342 -21.29 -4.19 0.02
CA GLU A 342 -22.72 -4.16 -0.32
C GLU A 342 -23.36 -5.53 -0.26
N SER A 343 -22.61 -6.54 -0.70
CA SER A 343 -23.03 -7.94 -0.71
C SER A 343 -21.97 -8.77 0.00
N PRO A 344 -21.97 -8.77 1.34
CA PRO A 344 -20.99 -9.51 2.11
C PRO A 344 -21.13 -11.03 1.84
N GLY A 345 -20.01 -11.70 1.69
CA GLY A 345 -19.97 -13.16 1.61
C GLY A 345 -20.42 -13.82 2.93
N ALA A 346 -20.48 -15.16 2.95
CA ALA A 346 -20.70 -15.89 4.20
C ALA A 346 -19.61 -15.52 5.22
N LEU A 347 -19.98 -15.55 6.50
CA LEU A 347 -18.99 -15.41 7.58
C LEU A 347 -18.03 -16.62 7.54
N PRO A 348 -16.77 -16.46 7.94
CA PRO A 348 -15.92 -17.59 8.24
C PRO A 348 -16.62 -18.52 9.25
N GLU A 349 -16.60 -19.82 9.02
CA GLU A 349 -17.34 -20.81 9.83
C GLU A 349 -17.09 -20.64 11.34
N ARG A 350 -15.85 -20.39 11.72
CA ARG A 350 -15.48 -20.16 13.13
C ARG A 350 -15.99 -18.84 13.70
N ALA A 351 -16.07 -17.80 12.87
CA ALA A 351 -16.68 -16.54 13.26
C ALA A 351 -18.18 -16.70 13.49
N GLU A 352 -18.85 -17.45 12.62
CA GLU A 352 -20.26 -17.79 12.77
C GLU A 352 -20.51 -18.62 14.05
N TRP A 353 -19.64 -19.57 14.35
CA TRP A 353 -19.71 -20.35 15.58
C TRP A 353 -19.55 -19.46 16.83
N ALA A 354 -18.60 -18.55 16.86
CA ALA A 354 -18.40 -17.60 17.97
C ALA A 354 -19.65 -16.71 18.19
N MET A 355 -20.27 -16.23 17.12
CA MET A 355 -21.52 -15.44 17.23
C MET A 355 -22.67 -16.27 17.80
N ARG A 356 -22.85 -17.52 17.37
CA ARG A 356 -23.90 -18.42 17.89
C ARG A 356 -23.68 -18.80 19.35
N SER A 357 -22.43 -18.94 19.79
CA SER A 357 -22.10 -19.21 21.21
C SER A 357 -22.57 -18.06 22.09
N ARG A 358 -22.34 -16.82 21.68
CA ARG A 358 -22.82 -15.62 22.37
C ARG A 358 -24.34 -15.60 22.52
N GLU A 359 -25.09 -15.99 21.49
CA GLU A 359 -26.56 -15.98 21.54
C GLU A 359 -27.08 -17.02 22.53
N ARG A 360 -26.40 -18.14 22.70
CA ARG A 360 -26.74 -19.18 23.68
C ARG A 360 -26.47 -18.70 25.11
N GLU A 361 -25.32 -18.07 25.36
CA GLU A 361 -24.98 -17.50 26.67
C GLU A 361 -25.96 -16.40 27.09
N GLY A 362 -26.34 -15.52 26.16
CA GLY A 362 -27.35 -14.49 26.42
C GLY A 362 -28.75 -15.03 26.69
N SER A 363 -29.08 -16.22 26.21
CA SER A 363 -30.38 -16.89 26.43
C SER A 363 -30.45 -17.63 27.77
N VAL A 364 -29.30 -17.98 28.35
CA VAL A 364 -29.22 -18.78 29.61
C VAL A 364 -29.14 -17.88 30.85
N SER A 365 -28.91 -16.60 30.73
CA SER A 365 -28.75 -15.66 31.85
C SER A 365 -30.05 -15.38 32.64
N SER A 366 -31.19 -16.00 32.30
CA SER A 366 -32.44 -15.91 33.08
C SER A 366 -32.70 -17.11 34.00
N ALA A 367 -31.83 -18.12 34.05
CA ALA A 367 -31.95 -19.23 34.99
C ALA A 367 -30.56 -19.65 35.48
N GLY A 368 -30.24 -19.29 36.72
CA GLY A 368 -28.96 -19.63 37.35
C GLY A 368 -28.67 -21.11 37.34
N SER A 369 -27.51 -21.49 36.88
CA SER A 369 -26.70 -22.59 37.44
C SER A 369 -25.37 -22.68 36.70
N TRP A 370 -24.30 -22.54 37.41
CA TRP A 370 -22.94 -22.87 36.96
C TRP A 370 -22.80 -24.38 36.84
N SER A 371 -22.73 -24.90 35.63
CA SER A 371 -22.31 -26.25 35.38
C SER A 371 -20.88 -26.25 34.86
N THR A 372 -19.96 -26.62 35.77
CA THR A 372 -18.54 -26.89 35.46
C THR A 372 -18.46 -28.03 34.44
N ALA A 373 -17.74 -27.80 33.36
CA ALA A 373 -17.34 -28.87 32.45
C ALA A 373 -16.47 -29.91 33.18
N PRO A 374 -16.59 -31.22 32.87
CA PRO A 374 -15.79 -32.24 33.53
C PRO A 374 -14.31 -32.08 33.12
N VAL A 375 -13.47 -31.88 34.13
CA VAL A 375 -12.01 -31.98 34.01
C VAL A 375 -11.70 -33.48 34.11
N GLU A 376 -11.28 -34.09 33.02
CA GLU A 376 -10.66 -35.42 33.11
C GLU A 376 -9.26 -35.27 33.72
N ALA A 377 -9.14 -35.83 34.93
CA ALA A 377 -7.87 -35.95 35.63
C ALA A 377 -7.03 -37.06 34.98
N GLY A 378 -5.92 -36.68 34.41
CA GLY A 378 -4.85 -37.58 33.98
C GLY A 378 -3.52 -37.10 34.56
N SER A 379 -3.15 -37.71 35.70
CA SER A 379 -1.85 -37.51 36.34
C SER A 379 -0.72 -38.16 35.56
N SER A 380 0.34 -37.46 35.28
CA SER A 380 1.72 -37.99 35.39
C SER A 380 2.76 -36.86 35.34
N SER A 381 3.56 -36.87 36.36
CA SER A 381 4.77 -36.08 36.60
C SER A 381 5.86 -36.36 35.57
N SER A 382 6.56 -35.35 35.11
CA SER A 382 8.05 -35.38 35.02
C SER A 382 8.58 -33.98 34.64
N GLU A 383 9.68 -33.71 35.27
CA GLU A 383 10.47 -32.53 35.48
C GLU A 383 11.17 -31.96 34.22
N ASP A 384 11.53 -30.69 34.34
CA ASP A 384 12.67 -29.95 33.76
C ASP A 384 12.59 -29.51 32.29
N GLY A 385 12.62 -28.19 32.14
CA GLY A 385 12.94 -27.48 30.91
C GLY A 385 12.52 -26.01 30.95
N ASP A 386 13.39 -25.16 31.50
CA ASP A 386 13.29 -23.70 31.48
C ASP A 386 13.24 -23.19 30.03
N GLU A 387 12.11 -22.71 29.61
CA GLU A 387 11.99 -21.73 28.54
C GLU A 387 11.13 -20.58 29.07
N GLU A 388 11.81 -19.45 29.33
CA GLU A 388 11.21 -18.20 29.76
C GLU A 388 10.24 -17.70 28.67
N ASP A 389 8.95 -17.98 28.88
CA ASP A 389 7.87 -17.32 28.18
C ASP A 389 7.83 -15.85 28.63
N MET A 390 8.25 -14.97 27.73
CA MET A 390 8.16 -13.52 27.89
C MET A 390 6.71 -13.05 27.75
N PHE A 391 5.87 -13.45 28.69
CA PHE A 391 4.64 -12.75 29.06
C PHE A 391 5.00 -11.88 30.26
N GLU A 392 5.28 -10.60 30.02
CA GLU A 392 5.31 -9.62 31.11
C GLU A 392 3.93 -9.62 31.78
N THR A 393 3.89 -10.18 32.96
CA THR A 393 2.73 -10.13 33.83
C THR A 393 2.61 -8.72 34.41
N ALA A 394 1.38 -8.32 34.73
CA ALA A 394 0.98 -7.00 35.19
C ALA A 394 1.65 -6.49 36.47
N ASP A 395 2.62 -7.21 37.03
CA ASP A 395 3.25 -6.88 38.32
C ASP A 395 4.39 -5.85 38.22
N ASP A 396 4.88 -5.51 37.02
CA ASP A 396 5.95 -4.52 36.85
C ASP A 396 5.49 -3.05 36.79
N LEU A 397 4.20 -2.76 37.03
CA LEU A 397 3.63 -1.41 36.95
C LEU A 397 3.37 -0.73 38.32
N GLU A 398 3.73 -1.32 39.45
CA GLU A 398 3.42 -0.70 40.75
C GLU A 398 4.37 0.43 41.19
N ASP A 399 5.48 0.69 40.49
CA ASP A 399 6.50 1.63 40.97
C ASP A 399 6.48 3.03 40.34
N SER A 400 5.42 3.43 39.65
CA SER A 400 5.28 4.76 39.00
C SER A 400 4.07 5.58 39.45
N VAL A 401 3.57 5.38 40.68
CA VAL A 401 2.57 6.29 41.24
C VAL A 401 3.28 7.36 42.08
N ALA A 402 3.92 8.32 41.42
CA ALA A 402 4.36 9.56 42.04
C ALA A 402 3.45 10.71 41.58
N THR A 403 2.53 11.03 42.44
CA THR A 403 1.93 12.36 42.74
C THR A 403 2.22 13.47 41.74
N LEU A 404 1.28 13.75 40.88
CA LEU A 404 1.06 15.08 40.32
C LEU A 404 -0.38 15.53 40.60
N GLN A 405 -0.52 16.25 41.71
CA GLN A 405 -1.71 17.05 42.02
C GLN A 405 -1.70 18.29 41.13
N GLY A 406 -2.79 18.51 40.42
CA GLY A 406 -3.32 19.82 40.05
C GLY A 406 -2.63 20.54 38.89
N ALA A 407 -3.07 20.26 37.67
CA ALA A 407 -3.07 21.25 36.60
C ALA A 407 -4.25 20.95 35.65
N ASP A 408 -5.02 21.97 35.37
CA ASP A 408 -6.17 22.02 34.48
C ASP A 408 -6.06 21.18 33.20
N ILE A 409 -6.68 20.02 33.17
CA ILE A 409 -6.81 19.18 31.96
C ILE A 409 -8.20 19.28 31.33
N GLN A 410 -8.97 20.27 31.74
CA GLN A 410 -10.38 20.40 31.32
C GLN A 410 -10.60 21.11 29.98
N SER A 411 -9.56 21.51 29.25
CA SER A 411 -9.73 22.38 28.06
C SER A 411 -9.20 21.87 26.73
N ARG A 412 -9.09 20.54 26.52
CA ARG A 412 -8.68 19.99 25.21
C ARG A 412 -9.51 18.83 24.67
N PHE A 413 -10.69 18.62 25.18
CA PHE A 413 -11.71 17.90 24.42
C PHE A 413 -12.56 18.94 23.72
N ASP A 414 -12.24 19.25 22.47
CA ASP A 414 -13.20 19.87 21.57
C ASP A 414 -14.42 18.95 21.55
N VAL A 415 -15.46 19.40 22.20
CA VAL A 415 -16.80 18.85 22.07
C VAL A 415 -17.13 18.99 20.59
N PHE A 416 -16.98 17.94 19.83
CA PHE A 416 -17.49 17.89 18.48
C PHE A 416 -19.00 18.00 18.61
N ASP A 417 -19.55 19.13 18.15
CA ASP A 417 -20.98 19.29 17.92
C ASP A 417 -21.41 18.08 17.09
N ALA A 418 -22.15 17.19 17.73
CA ALA A 418 -22.88 16.14 17.03
C ALA A 418 -23.90 16.92 16.17
N GLU A 419 -23.63 17.02 14.85
CA GLU A 419 -24.65 17.45 13.91
C GLU A 419 -25.89 16.59 14.19
N GLU A 420 -27.01 17.22 14.51
CA GLU A 420 -28.31 16.58 14.67
C GLU A 420 -28.66 15.91 13.33
N VAL A 421 -28.25 14.66 13.16
CA VAL A 421 -28.66 13.81 12.05
C VAL A 421 -30.12 13.50 12.23
N THR A 422 -30.96 13.89 11.28
CA THR A 422 -32.39 13.63 11.32
C THR A 422 -32.64 12.11 11.32
N THR A 423 -33.68 11.65 12.02
CA THR A 423 -33.98 10.22 12.27
C THR A 423 -34.09 9.34 11.01
N ASP A 424 -34.41 9.91 9.86
CA ASP A 424 -34.52 9.20 8.58
C ASP A 424 -33.13 8.91 7.94
N ASP A 425 -32.11 9.69 8.27
CA ASP A 425 -30.73 9.49 7.78
C ASP A 425 -29.97 8.44 8.61
N GLU A 426 -30.27 8.31 9.91
CA GLU A 426 -29.63 7.32 10.79
C GLU A 426 -29.86 5.89 10.30
N ASP A 427 -31.07 5.52 9.90
CA ASP A 427 -31.41 4.18 9.41
C ASP A 427 -30.71 3.83 8.09
N THR A 428 -30.28 4.82 7.31
CA THR A 428 -29.54 4.58 6.05
C THR A 428 -28.05 4.38 6.28
N VAL A 429 -27.47 4.99 7.31
CA VAL A 429 -26.04 4.94 7.64
C VAL A 429 -25.69 3.70 8.45
N TYR A 430 -26.49 3.38 9.48
CA TYR A 430 -26.23 2.23 10.37
C TYR A 430 -26.84 0.95 9.81
N ARG A 431 -26.23 0.43 8.72
CA ARG A 431 -26.67 -0.84 8.10
C ARG A 431 -25.51 -1.63 7.51
N GLY A 432 -25.72 -2.92 7.42
CA GLY A 432 -24.79 -3.84 6.78
C GLY A 432 -23.62 -4.22 7.69
N ARG A 433 -22.57 -4.70 7.07
CA ARG A 433 -21.41 -5.28 7.73
C ARG A 433 -20.22 -4.33 7.71
N ILE A 434 -19.47 -4.29 8.81
CA ILE A 434 -18.12 -3.71 8.84
C ILE A 434 -17.12 -4.86 8.93
N GLU A 435 -16.11 -4.82 8.08
CA GLU A 435 -15.01 -5.78 8.02
C GLU A 435 -13.69 -5.02 8.13
N ALA A 436 -12.82 -5.43 9.05
CA ALA A 436 -11.47 -4.89 9.17
C ALA A 436 -10.43 -5.93 8.77
N ILE A 437 -9.55 -5.56 7.86
CA ILE A 437 -8.53 -6.42 7.28
C ILE A 437 -7.16 -5.83 7.62
N LYS A 438 -6.27 -6.62 8.18
CA LYS A 438 -4.95 -6.17 8.61
C LYS A 438 -4.01 -6.02 7.43
N LEU A 439 -3.40 -4.84 7.27
CA LEU A 439 -2.41 -4.54 6.22
C LEU A 439 -0.98 -4.65 6.74
N THR A 440 -0.75 -4.24 8.00
CA THR A 440 0.52 -4.40 8.70
C THR A 440 0.28 -5.16 9.99
N GLY A 441 1.33 -5.62 10.63
CA GLY A 441 1.21 -6.28 11.93
C GLY A 441 2.27 -7.32 12.21
N ASP A 442 2.09 -8.00 13.33
CA ASP A 442 2.96 -9.07 13.80
C ASP A 442 2.54 -10.46 13.28
N PRO A 443 3.32 -11.51 13.57
CA PRO A 443 3.01 -12.87 13.15
C PRO A 443 1.75 -13.47 13.78
N ASN A 444 1.33 -12.96 14.94
CA ASN A 444 0.24 -13.53 15.73
C ASN A 444 -1.13 -13.01 15.31
N ILE A 445 -1.19 -11.91 14.56
CA ILE A 445 -2.43 -11.30 14.10
C ILE A 445 -2.51 -11.39 12.58
N PRO A 446 -3.60 -11.92 12.02
CA PRO A 446 -3.68 -12.22 10.59
C PRO A 446 -3.52 -10.95 9.73
N ARG A 447 -2.61 -11.01 8.76
CA ARG A 447 -2.44 -9.96 7.75
C ARG A 447 -3.04 -10.41 6.44
N GLY A 448 -3.75 -9.51 5.78
CA GLY A 448 -4.51 -9.83 4.58
C GLY A 448 -5.81 -10.58 4.86
N GLU A 449 -6.09 -10.89 6.12
CA GLU A 449 -7.29 -11.57 6.60
C GLU A 449 -8.09 -10.64 7.51
N TYR A 450 -9.29 -11.07 7.88
CA TYR A 450 -10.11 -10.34 8.85
C TYR A 450 -9.40 -10.28 10.21
N THR A 451 -9.31 -9.10 10.79
CA THR A 451 -8.93 -8.93 12.20
C THR A 451 -10.15 -8.81 13.08
N PHE A 452 -11.21 -8.17 12.59
CA PHE A 452 -12.53 -8.23 13.22
C PHE A 452 -13.65 -8.07 12.18
N ILE A 453 -14.83 -8.56 12.53
CA ILE A 453 -16.04 -8.46 11.71
C ILE A 453 -17.21 -8.07 12.63
N ALA A 454 -17.92 -7.00 12.28
CA ALA A 454 -19.25 -6.70 12.82
C ALA A 454 -20.29 -7.07 11.74
N PRO A 455 -21.00 -8.20 11.89
CA PRO A 455 -21.87 -8.75 10.84
C PRO A 455 -23.03 -7.84 10.46
N ASP A 456 -23.55 -7.07 11.42
CA ASP A 456 -24.60 -6.09 11.22
C ASP A 456 -24.42 -4.94 12.20
N ILE A 457 -24.32 -3.71 11.69
CA ILE A 457 -24.27 -2.48 12.50
C ILE A 457 -25.65 -1.84 12.68
N GLY A 458 -26.67 -2.42 12.07
CA GLY A 458 -28.06 -2.01 12.20
C GLY A 458 -28.77 -2.58 13.45
N PRO A 459 -30.11 -2.57 13.45
CA PRO A 459 -30.88 -2.98 14.62
C PRO A 459 -30.60 -4.41 15.11
N ASN A 460 -30.33 -5.36 14.21
CA ASN A 460 -30.10 -6.77 14.60
C ASN A 460 -28.74 -7.00 15.27
N GLY A 461 -27.75 -6.15 14.95
CA GLY A 461 -26.41 -6.21 15.56
C GLY A 461 -26.28 -5.31 16.80
N LEU A 462 -27.21 -4.37 17.01
CA LEU A 462 -27.16 -3.41 18.13
C LEU A 462 -27.26 -4.12 19.47
N ILE A 463 -26.31 -3.84 20.36
CA ILE A 463 -26.34 -4.26 21.77
C ILE A 463 -26.97 -3.15 22.60
N ARG A 464 -26.44 -1.94 22.48
CA ARG A 464 -26.91 -0.74 23.19
C ARG A 464 -26.35 0.54 22.56
N VAL A 465 -26.89 1.65 22.96
CA VAL A 465 -26.28 2.98 22.76
C VAL A 465 -25.59 3.35 24.07
N ALA A 466 -24.36 3.81 23.99
CA ALA A 466 -23.55 4.17 25.15
C ALA A 466 -24.09 5.46 25.81
N THR A 467 -24.17 5.46 27.13
CA THR A 467 -24.61 6.61 27.93
C THR A 467 -23.48 7.19 28.78
N GLU A 468 -22.42 6.39 28.99
CA GLU A 468 -21.22 6.80 29.69
C GLU A 468 -20.42 7.86 28.92
N GLU A 469 -19.77 8.77 29.63
CA GLU A 469 -19.16 9.98 29.06
C GLU A 469 -18.13 9.65 27.96
N MET A 470 -17.33 8.58 28.15
CA MET A 470 -16.27 8.19 27.21
C MET A 470 -16.79 7.84 25.80
N PHE A 471 -17.96 7.24 25.70
CA PHE A 471 -18.54 6.76 24.46
C PHE A 471 -19.96 7.29 24.22
N LYS A 472 -20.29 8.39 24.84
CA LYS A 472 -21.65 8.95 24.84
C LYS A 472 -22.25 9.05 23.44
N GLY A 473 -23.41 8.44 23.25
CA GLY A 473 -24.11 8.39 21.97
C GLY A 473 -23.59 7.35 20.98
N ALA A 474 -22.45 6.70 21.25
CA ALA A 474 -21.91 5.67 20.35
C ALA A 474 -22.81 4.42 20.32
N ARG A 475 -23.03 3.87 19.13
CA ARG A 475 -23.68 2.57 18.96
C ARG A 475 -22.68 1.47 19.23
N ILE A 476 -23.03 0.55 20.12
CA ILE A 476 -22.24 -0.64 20.44
C ILE A 476 -22.93 -1.83 19.80
N VAL A 477 -22.21 -2.51 18.90
CA VAL A 477 -22.73 -3.59 18.09
C VAL A 477 -21.96 -4.89 18.31
N LYS A 478 -22.60 -6.02 18.06
CA LYS A 478 -21.99 -7.35 18.11
C LYS A 478 -20.87 -7.46 17.07
N SER A 479 -19.73 -7.96 17.48
CA SER A 479 -18.62 -8.28 16.59
C SER A 479 -17.86 -9.51 17.02
N VAL A 480 -16.98 -10.01 16.17
CA VAL A 480 -15.99 -11.05 16.47
C VAL A 480 -14.60 -10.56 16.08
N GLY A 481 -13.62 -10.84 16.92
CA GLY A 481 -12.21 -10.61 16.65
C GLY A 481 -11.50 -11.88 16.28
N HIS A 482 -10.52 -11.82 15.43
CA HIS A 482 -9.74 -12.95 14.94
C HIS A 482 -8.33 -12.97 15.54
N ILE A 483 -7.92 -14.11 16.07
CA ILE A 483 -6.56 -14.36 16.52
C ILE A 483 -6.02 -15.54 15.71
N ALA A 484 -4.92 -15.27 14.99
CA ALA A 484 -4.25 -16.30 14.22
C ALA A 484 -3.60 -17.33 15.13
N ALA A 485 -3.56 -18.56 14.66
CA ALA A 485 -2.73 -19.58 15.27
C ALA A 485 -1.26 -19.14 15.25
N GLN A 486 -0.50 -19.62 16.24
CA GLN A 486 0.93 -19.38 16.34
C GLN A 486 1.64 -19.75 15.02
N GLY A 487 2.57 -18.94 14.56
CA GLY A 487 3.30 -19.17 13.31
C GLY A 487 2.55 -18.75 12.05
N PHE A 488 1.72 -17.74 12.13
CA PHE A 488 0.98 -17.18 10.99
C PHE A 488 1.84 -16.97 9.72
N ARG A 489 3.14 -16.65 9.88
CA ARG A 489 4.07 -16.43 8.77
C ARG A 489 4.88 -17.64 8.36
N ASP A 490 5.28 -18.44 9.34
CA ASP A 490 6.26 -19.51 9.17
C ASP A 490 5.58 -20.86 8.92
N GLY A 491 4.51 -20.88 8.11
CA GLY A 491 3.73 -22.08 7.83
C GLY A 491 4.53 -23.33 7.47
N GLU A 492 5.78 -23.17 6.98
CA GLU A 492 6.65 -24.32 6.68
C GLU A 492 7.24 -25.00 7.91
N CYS A 493 7.54 -24.25 8.98
CA CYS A 493 8.10 -24.88 10.18
C CYS A 493 7.04 -25.58 11.05
N LEU A 494 5.79 -25.22 10.90
CA LEU A 494 4.71 -25.73 11.77
C LEU A 494 4.03 -26.97 11.24
N GLU A 495 3.90 -27.13 9.92
CA GLU A 495 3.33 -28.38 9.36
C GLU A 495 4.18 -29.58 9.77
N ILE A 496 5.51 -29.47 9.73
CA ILE A 496 6.41 -30.56 10.13
C ILE A 496 6.41 -30.80 11.64
N ARG A 497 6.29 -29.75 12.47
CA ARG A 497 6.23 -29.90 13.94
C ARG A 497 4.83 -30.20 14.47
N ALA A 498 3.78 -29.72 13.81
CA ALA A 498 2.39 -29.96 14.22
C ALA A 498 1.97 -31.42 14.00
N GLU A 499 2.44 -32.07 12.92
CA GLU A 499 2.25 -33.52 12.73
C GLU A 499 2.96 -34.34 13.82
N GLN A 500 4.08 -33.82 14.36
CA GLN A 500 4.81 -34.48 15.44
C GLN A 500 4.27 -34.20 16.84
N CYS A 501 3.58 -33.07 17.06
CA CYS A 501 3.10 -32.66 18.39
C CYS A 501 1.60 -32.78 18.62
N GLY A 502 0.79 -33.13 17.59
CA GLY A 502 -0.66 -33.37 17.75
C GLY A 502 -1.50 -32.15 18.17
N LEU A 503 -0.92 -30.95 18.22
CA LEU A 503 -1.59 -29.71 18.64
C LEU A 503 -1.49 -28.65 17.54
N MET A 504 -2.28 -28.80 16.49
CA MET A 504 -2.61 -27.67 15.66
C MET A 504 -3.52 -26.72 16.46
N ARG A 505 -2.98 -25.64 17.02
CA ARG A 505 -3.84 -24.54 17.46
C ARG A 505 -4.42 -23.90 16.22
N ALA A 506 -5.68 -24.17 15.98
CA ALA A 506 -6.43 -23.56 14.90
C ALA A 506 -6.71 -22.08 15.23
N ASP A 507 -6.84 -21.25 14.18
CA ASP A 507 -7.29 -19.87 14.34
C ASP A 507 -8.57 -19.80 15.17
N THR A 508 -8.68 -18.77 16.01
CA THR A 508 -9.78 -18.59 16.93
C THR A 508 -10.49 -17.28 16.63
N TYR A 509 -11.81 -17.33 16.57
CA TYR A 509 -12.65 -16.13 16.61
C TYR A 509 -13.25 -16.01 18.00
N MET A 510 -13.18 -14.79 18.55
CA MET A 510 -13.67 -14.46 19.89
C MET A 510 -14.78 -13.44 19.79
N THR A 511 -15.73 -13.51 20.73
CA THR A 511 -16.75 -12.48 20.86
C THR A 511 -16.13 -11.16 21.26
N SER A 512 -16.61 -10.10 20.64
CA SER A 512 -16.20 -8.73 20.90
C SER A 512 -17.37 -7.78 20.65
N GLN A 513 -17.21 -6.54 21.07
CA GLN A 513 -18.17 -5.47 20.79
C GLN A 513 -17.46 -4.37 20.01
N LEU A 514 -18.01 -3.98 18.88
CA LEU A 514 -17.54 -2.83 18.12
C LEU A 514 -18.31 -1.60 18.56
N ILE A 515 -17.59 -0.55 18.93
CA ILE A 515 -18.11 0.73 19.40
C ILE A 515 -17.92 1.74 18.26
N LEU A 516 -19.00 2.21 17.68
CA LEU A 516 -19.03 3.18 16.59
C LEU A 516 -18.99 4.59 17.19
N VAL A 517 -17.79 5.07 17.58
CA VAL A 517 -17.62 6.34 18.29
C VAL A 517 -17.92 7.52 17.37
N SER A 518 -17.37 7.49 16.16
CA SER A 518 -17.65 8.46 15.09
C SER A 518 -17.28 7.85 13.74
N HIS A 519 -17.49 8.58 12.63
CA HIS A 519 -17.07 8.13 11.32
C HIS A 519 -15.53 8.02 11.19
N ASP A 520 -14.77 8.68 12.09
CA ASP A 520 -13.30 8.69 12.10
C ASP A 520 -12.71 7.91 13.27
N ARG A 521 -13.54 7.46 14.23
CA ARG A 521 -13.11 6.73 15.41
C ARG A 521 -13.96 5.50 15.65
N LEU A 522 -13.29 4.37 15.85
CA LEU A 522 -13.87 3.09 16.27
C LEU A 522 -13.16 2.64 17.54
N ALA A 523 -13.84 1.84 18.34
CA ALA A 523 -13.21 1.10 19.42
C ALA A 523 -13.74 -0.34 19.41
N GLN A 524 -12.96 -1.29 19.85
CA GLN A 524 -13.33 -2.69 19.95
C GLN A 524 -13.03 -3.20 21.35
N TYR A 525 -14.07 -3.61 22.04
CA TYR A 525 -13.94 -4.28 23.33
C TYR A 525 -13.79 -5.78 23.11
N TRP A 526 -12.64 -6.33 23.47
CA TRP A 526 -12.30 -7.74 23.46
C TRP A 526 -12.77 -8.38 24.77
N GLU A 527 -13.97 -8.97 24.77
CA GLU A 527 -14.64 -9.47 25.99
C GLU A 527 -13.78 -10.46 26.78
N THR A 528 -13.06 -11.35 26.08
CA THR A 528 -12.21 -12.37 26.72
C THR A 528 -10.96 -11.79 27.39
N PHE A 529 -10.42 -10.72 26.84
CA PHE A 529 -9.19 -10.09 27.37
C PHE A 529 -9.47 -8.92 28.30
N GLY A 530 -10.73 -8.47 28.39
CA GLY A 530 -11.07 -7.27 29.15
C GLY A 530 -10.38 -6.00 28.66
N HIS A 531 -10.05 -5.91 27.36
CA HIS A 531 -9.26 -4.83 26.77
C HIS A 531 -10.05 -4.11 25.67
N VAL A 532 -9.83 -2.81 25.55
CA VAL A 532 -10.41 -1.97 24.48
C VAL A 532 -9.32 -1.47 23.56
N SER A 533 -9.36 -1.89 22.30
CA SER A 533 -8.51 -1.36 21.23
C SER A 533 -9.21 -0.21 20.52
N PHE A 534 -8.48 0.87 20.25
CA PHE A 534 -8.99 2.03 19.51
C PHE A 534 -8.44 2.07 18.10
N TYR A 535 -9.26 2.63 17.21
CA TYR A 535 -8.91 2.82 15.81
C TYR A 535 -9.24 4.23 15.37
N GLN A 536 -8.37 4.82 14.56
CA GLN A 536 -8.57 6.14 13.97
C GLN A 536 -8.39 6.06 12.46
N ARG A 537 -9.29 6.71 11.70
CA ARG A 537 -9.18 6.78 10.25
C ARG A 537 -7.99 7.65 9.85
N VAL A 538 -7.25 7.25 8.84
CA VAL A 538 -6.10 7.96 8.27
C VAL A 538 -6.56 8.78 7.08
N ASN A 539 -6.30 10.09 7.11
CA ASN A 539 -6.53 10.96 5.96
C ASN A 539 -5.34 10.87 4.99
N LEU A 540 -5.46 10.07 3.95
CA LEU A 540 -4.39 9.84 2.98
C LEU A 540 -4.04 11.10 2.16
N ASP A 541 -4.98 12.00 1.95
CA ASP A 541 -4.78 13.20 1.11
C ASP A 541 -3.79 14.19 1.73
N GLU A 542 -3.56 14.13 3.04
CA GLU A 542 -2.56 14.92 3.73
C GLU A 542 -1.13 14.52 3.35
N PHE A 543 -0.90 13.26 2.99
CA PHE A 543 0.42 12.71 2.71
C PHE A 543 0.81 12.75 1.22
N VAL A 544 -0.14 12.99 0.34
CA VAL A 544 0.09 13.05 -1.11
C VAL A 544 0.60 14.43 -1.55
N LYS A 545 0.22 15.48 -0.83
CA LYS A 545 0.66 16.85 -1.12
C LYS A 545 2.13 17.04 -0.73
N VAL A 546 2.88 17.82 -1.57
CA VAL A 546 4.31 18.09 -1.40
C VAL A 546 4.57 19.56 -1.11
#